data_8ef1a3f523c3e8fbfc24f6e7bcd7b279
#
_entry.id   8ef1a3f523c3e8fbfc24f6e7bcd7b279
#
_cell.length_a   1.000
_cell.length_b   1.000
_cell.length_c   1.000
_cell.angle_alpha   90.00
_cell.angle_beta   90.00
_cell.angle_gamma   90.00
#
_symmetry.space_group_name_H-M   'P 1'
#
loop_
_entity.id
_entity.type
_entity.pdbx_description
1 polymer ?
#
loop_
_entity_poly.entity_id
_entity_poly.type
_entity_poly.pdbx_seq_one_letter_code
_entity_poly.pdbx_strand_id
1 'polypeptide(L)'
;MRIGVLTGGGDCPGLNAVIRAVVRKGVKEYGYEFIGFKDGWRGPLEGLTMKLDIPATRGILPRGGTILGSSRTNTYKIENGVEKIKENLAKMNVDALIAIGGEDTLGVATKLDSLGVKVIGVPKTIDNDLNNTDYTFGFDTAVNIAVEAIDRLHTTAESHHRALIVEVMGRHAGWIALHSGLAGGASCILIPEVKFSLDQVCKWVESRFEQSYSPIIVIAEGAIPQDGDLITKDKTLDSFGHVKLSGIGEWLANQIEEKTGKEARTSVLGHIQRGGTPTAFDRVLATRFGLHAITAVHDGDWGKMVALHGTKIERVPLASATEKLKTVDPALYKEAEIFFG
;
A
#
# COMPACT_ATOMS: atom_id res chain seq x y z
N MET A 1 29.09 12.25 0.53
CA MET A 1 28.28 11.49 -0.47
C MET A 1 27.08 12.32 -0.87
N ARG A 2 26.67 12.16 -2.12
CA ARG A 2 25.43 12.74 -2.65
C ARG A 2 24.41 11.62 -2.89
N ILE A 3 23.30 11.69 -2.20
CA ILE A 3 22.28 10.62 -2.16
C ILE A 3 21.06 11.04 -2.96
N GLY A 4 20.63 10.21 -3.89
CA GLY A 4 19.36 10.33 -4.60
C GLY A 4 18.21 9.70 -3.80
N VAL A 5 17.08 10.37 -3.73
CA VAL A 5 15.87 9.84 -3.08
C VAL A 5 14.72 9.90 -4.08
N LEU A 6 13.98 8.81 -4.22
CA LEU A 6 12.77 8.75 -5.04
C LEU A 6 11.63 8.06 -4.31
N THR A 7 10.40 8.40 -4.71
CA THR A 7 9.16 7.76 -4.27
C THR A 7 8.40 7.23 -5.47
N GLY A 8 8.12 5.92 -5.54
CA GLY A 8 7.50 5.29 -6.69
C GLY A 8 6.23 4.51 -6.38
N GLY A 9 5.44 4.24 -7.42
CA GLY A 9 4.16 3.54 -7.33
C GLY A 9 3.02 4.41 -6.80
N GLY A 10 1.94 3.79 -6.28
CA GLY A 10 0.86 4.54 -5.64
C GLY A 10 1.36 5.31 -4.43
N ASP A 11 0.90 6.54 -4.25
CA ASP A 11 1.22 7.31 -3.06
C ASP A 11 0.49 6.77 -1.82
N CYS A 12 0.99 7.12 -0.65
CA CYS A 12 0.34 6.85 0.61
C CYS A 12 0.80 7.85 1.70
N PRO A 13 0.03 7.99 2.78
CA PRO A 13 0.46 8.74 3.95
C PRO A 13 1.72 8.15 4.59
N GLY A 14 2.70 9.00 4.92
CA GLY A 14 3.98 8.58 5.52
C GLY A 14 5.21 8.77 4.62
N LEU A 15 5.06 8.86 3.29
CA LEU A 15 6.18 9.09 2.36
C LEU A 15 7.03 10.31 2.75
N ASN A 16 6.39 11.42 3.06
CA ASN A 16 7.09 12.64 3.47
C ASN A 16 7.82 12.50 4.82
N ALA A 17 7.34 11.63 5.72
CA ALA A 17 8.01 11.34 6.98
C ALA A 17 9.34 10.59 6.75
N VAL A 18 9.36 9.62 5.80
CA VAL A 18 10.60 8.94 5.38
C VAL A 18 11.58 9.95 4.80
N ILE A 19 11.17 10.74 3.81
CA ILE A 19 12.02 11.74 3.15
C ILE A 19 12.63 12.69 4.19
N ARG A 20 11.81 13.19 5.11
CA ARG A 20 12.25 14.07 6.20
C ARG A 20 13.31 13.41 7.09
N ALA A 21 13.12 12.15 7.46
CA ALA A 21 14.03 11.43 8.34
C ALA A 21 15.38 11.17 7.66
N VAL A 22 15.36 10.69 6.42
CA VAL A 22 16.54 10.46 5.58
C VAL A 22 17.39 11.72 5.47
N VAL A 23 16.77 12.82 5.04
CA VAL A 23 17.48 14.08 4.79
C VAL A 23 18.03 14.66 6.09
N ARG A 24 17.22 14.73 7.15
CA ARG A 24 17.64 15.36 8.40
C ARG A 24 18.80 14.63 9.06
N LYS A 25 18.73 13.30 9.13
CA LYS A 25 19.82 12.50 9.71
C LYS A 25 21.06 12.56 8.82
N GLY A 26 20.91 12.34 7.52
CA GLY A 26 22.02 12.34 6.58
C GLY A 26 22.80 13.64 6.54
N VAL A 27 22.09 14.79 6.59
CA VAL A 27 22.76 16.11 6.67
C VAL A 27 23.41 16.34 8.03
N LYS A 28 22.69 16.05 9.15
CA LYS A 28 23.17 16.40 10.49
C LYS A 28 24.28 15.52 11.02
N GLU A 29 24.18 14.21 10.79
CA GLU A 29 25.11 13.23 11.35
C GLU A 29 26.23 12.87 10.38
N TYR A 30 25.96 12.85 9.06
CA TYR A 30 26.89 12.35 8.06
C TYR A 30 27.40 13.41 7.09
N GLY A 31 26.86 14.64 7.11
CA GLY A 31 27.25 15.71 6.21
C GLY A 31 26.92 15.44 4.73
N TYR A 32 25.93 14.59 4.45
CA TYR A 32 25.55 14.20 3.10
C TYR A 32 24.73 15.27 2.38
N GLU A 33 24.87 15.33 1.07
CA GLU A 33 24.00 16.07 0.18
C GLU A 33 22.88 15.18 -0.38
N PHE A 34 21.72 15.80 -0.65
CA PHE A 34 20.59 15.07 -1.19
C PHE A 34 20.03 15.71 -2.45
N ILE A 35 19.60 14.87 -3.37
CA ILE A 35 18.84 15.24 -4.54
C ILE A 35 17.53 14.41 -4.55
N GLY A 36 16.39 15.09 -4.66
CA GLY A 36 15.11 14.43 -4.84
C GLY A 36 14.84 14.17 -6.32
N PHE A 37 14.63 12.93 -6.72
CA PHE A 37 14.16 12.59 -8.05
C PHE A 37 12.65 12.70 -8.09
N LYS A 38 12.13 13.45 -9.06
CA LYS A 38 10.69 13.67 -9.23
C LYS A 38 10.04 12.51 -9.98
N ASP A 39 8.79 12.24 -9.64
CA ASP A 39 7.94 11.32 -10.36
C ASP A 39 8.52 9.88 -10.45
N GLY A 40 8.98 9.35 -9.33
CA GLY A 40 9.47 7.98 -9.21
C GLY A 40 10.68 7.69 -10.11
N TRP A 41 10.67 6.53 -10.78
CA TRP A 41 11.77 6.14 -11.68
C TRP A 41 11.87 7.00 -12.94
N ARG A 42 10.85 7.79 -13.25
CA ARG A 42 10.92 8.79 -14.32
C ARG A 42 11.99 9.85 -14.02
N GLY A 43 12.13 10.23 -12.75
CA GLY A 43 13.13 11.22 -12.33
C GLY A 43 14.56 10.86 -12.70
N PRO A 44 15.12 9.73 -12.27
CA PRO A 44 16.45 9.29 -12.68
C PRO A 44 16.57 9.04 -14.19
N LEU A 45 15.51 8.56 -14.83
CA LEU A 45 15.48 8.26 -16.27
C LEU A 45 15.61 9.53 -17.13
N GLU A 46 14.90 10.60 -16.78
CA GLU A 46 14.80 11.84 -17.53
C GLU A 46 15.64 12.99 -16.92
N GLY A 47 16.28 12.76 -15.78
CA GLY A 47 17.05 13.77 -15.07
C GLY A 47 16.19 14.82 -14.34
N LEU A 48 14.94 14.46 -13.98
CA LEU A 48 14.02 15.35 -13.29
C LEU A 48 14.32 15.38 -11.79
N THR A 49 14.76 16.51 -11.30
CA THR A 49 15.24 16.61 -9.92
C THR A 49 14.71 17.84 -9.20
N MET A 50 14.83 17.82 -7.89
CA MET A 50 14.70 18.99 -7.03
C MET A 50 15.76 18.95 -5.93
N LYS A 51 16.15 20.13 -5.43
CA LYS A 51 17.00 20.23 -4.27
C LYS A 51 16.28 19.65 -3.05
N LEU A 52 16.97 18.79 -2.30
CA LEU A 52 16.42 18.14 -1.12
C LEU A 52 17.32 18.42 0.08
N ASP A 53 16.95 19.41 0.88
CA ASP A 53 17.70 19.88 2.05
C ASP A 53 16.79 20.00 3.29
N ILE A 54 17.34 20.42 4.41
CA ILE A 54 16.57 20.60 5.65
C ILE A 54 15.40 21.59 5.48
N PRO A 55 15.57 22.75 4.83
CA PRO A 55 14.46 23.65 4.50
C PRO A 55 13.33 22.98 3.71
N ALA A 56 13.64 22.20 2.67
CA ALA A 56 12.65 21.49 1.86
C ALA A 56 11.84 20.44 2.66
N THR A 57 12.36 19.99 3.80
CA THR A 57 11.69 19.02 4.69
C THR A 57 10.95 19.65 5.87
N ARG A 58 10.78 20.98 5.90
CA ARG A 58 10.02 21.66 6.96
C ARG A 58 8.52 21.45 6.77
N GLY A 59 7.81 21.11 7.84
CA GLY A 59 6.35 20.99 7.84
C GLY A 59 5.77 19.80 7.08
N ILE A 60 6.59 18.92 6.47
CA ILE A 60 6.08 17.83 5.64
C ILE A 60 5.69 16.57 6.43
N LEU A 61 6.04 16.46 7.72
CA LEU A 61 5.75 15.27 8.55
C LEU A 61 4.27 14.86 8.53
N PRO A 62 3.30 15.76 8.76
CA PRO A 62 1.89 15.41 8.75
C PRO A 62 1.26 15.43 7.34
N ARG A 63 2.02 15.80 6.33
CA ARG A 63 1.50 15.97 4.98
C ARG A 63 1.42 14.62 4.26
N GLY A 64 0.22 14.26 3.77
CA GLY A 64 0.01 13.09 2.91
C GLY A 64 0.64 13.26 1.52
N GLY A 65 0.56 12.21 0.71
CA GLY A 65 1.22 12.19 -0.59
C GLY A 65 2.74 12.27 -0.49
N THR A 66 3.39 12.81 -1.51
CA THR A 66 4.85 12.96 -1.57
C THR A 66 5.26 14.27 -2.22
N ILE A 67 6.22 14.97 -1.62
CA ILE A 67 6.80 16.20 -2.21
C ILE A 67 7.63 15.93 -3.47
N LEU A 68 8.02 14.66 -3.72
CA LEU A 68 8.78 14.26 -4.89
C LEU A 68 7.89 13.88 -6.08
N GLY A 69 6.58 13.74 -5.88
CA GLY A 69 5.71 13.14 -6.88
C GLY A 69 5.96 11.63 -7.01
N SER A 70 5.13 10.97 -7.79
CA SER A 70 5.23 9.53 -8.03
C SER A 70 4.79 9.19 -9.45
N SER A 71 5.25 8.06 -9.98
CA SER A 71 4.79 7.52 -11.24
C SER A 71 4.87 5.98 -11.25
N ARG A 72 4.18 5.39 -12.22
CA ARG A 72 4.28 3.96 -12.57
C ARG A 72 5.18 3.77 -13.78
N THR A 73 6.35 4.40 -13.80
CA THR A 73 7.32 4.27 -14.89
C THR A 73 8.07 2.95 -14.76
N ASN A 74 7.86 2.06 -15.74
CA ASN A 74 8.61 0.80 -15.84
C ASN A 74 9.84 1.00 -16.73
N THR A 75 11.00 1.12 -16.11
CA THR A 75 12.28 1.41 -16.77
C THR A 75 12.73 0.31 -17.72
N TYR A 76 12.25 -0.93 -17.53
CA TYR A 76 12.58 -2.08 -18.37
C TYR A 76 11.77 -2.16 -19.66
N LYS A 77 10.65 -1.43 -19.76
CA LYS A 77 9.89 -1.26 -21.00
C LYS A 77 10.41 -0.11 -21.88
N ILE A 78 11.45 0.58 -21.41
CA ILE A 78 12.05 1.73 -22.10
C ILE A 78 13.40 1.30 -22.67
N GLU A 79 13.62 1.55 -23.93
CA GLU A 79 14.88 1.24 -24.61
C GLU A 79 16.07 1.95 -23.93
N ASN A 80 17.08 1.15 -23.55
CA ASN A 80 18.25 1.61 -22.77
C ASN A 80 17.88 2.36 -21.48
N GLY A 81 16.74 2.01 -20.83
CA GLY A 81 16.25 2.73 -19.66
C GLY A 81 17.21 2.64 -18.47
N VAL A 82 17.81 1.48 -18.24
CA VAL A 82 18.77 1.27 -17.15
C VAL A 82 20.07 2.05 -17.39
N GLU A 83 20.59 2.01 -18.62
CA GLU A 83 21.80 2.72 -19.05
C GLU A 83 21.61 4.24 -18.88
N LYS A 84 20.47 4.77 -19.32
CA LYS A 84 20.13 6.19 -19.14
C LYS A 84 20.09 6.59 -17.67
N ILE A 85 19.54 5.74 -16.78
CA ILE A 85 19.56 5.98 -15.34
C ILE A 85 21.00 6.05 -14.84
N LYS A 86 21.84 5.06 -15.17
CA LYS A 86 23.27 5.03 -14.74
C LYS A 86 24.03 6.26 -15.22
N GLU A 87 23.86 6.64 -16.49
CA GLU A 87 24.46 7.86 -17.05
C GLU A 87 24.01 9.14 -16.33
N ASN A 88 22.71 9.26 -16.05
CA ASN A 88 22.18 10.43 -15.35
C ASN A 88 22.65 10.50 -13.90
N LEU A 89 22.72 9.37 -13.19
CA LEU A 89 23.29 9.32 -11.84
C LEU A 89 24.75 9.76 -11.85
N ALA A 90 25.55 9.28 -12.82
CA ALA A 90 26.96 9.68 -12.97
C ALA A 90 27.11 11.18 -13.29
N LYS A 91 26.33 11.70 -14.25
CA LYS A 91 26.31 13.13 -14.62
C LYS A 91 25.98 14.06 -13.45
N MET A 92 25.11 13.59 -12.54
CA MET A 92 24.67 14.35 -11.36
C MET A 92 25.52 14.06 -10.12
N ASN A 93 26.58 13.25 -10.24
CA ASN A 93 27.43 12.82 -9.14
C ASN A 93 26.64 12.22 -7.97
N VAL A 94 25.67 11.35 -8.28
CA VAL A 94 24.88 10.61 -7.29
C VAL A 94 25.59 9.32 -6.94
N ASP A 95 25.99 9.18 -5.67
CA ASP A 95 26.78 8.04 -5.17
C ASP A 95 25.92 6.83 -4.84
N ALA A 96 24.66 7.05 -4.41
CA ALA A 96 23.72 6.00 -4.03
C ALA A 96 22.27 6.47 -4.11
N LEU A 97 21.32 5.51 -4.13
CA LEU A 97 19.87 5.76 -4.17
C LEU A 97 19.19 5.23 -2.91
N ILE A 98 18.16 5.93 -2.45
CA ILE A 98 17.14 5.41 -1.55
C ILE A 98 15.84 5.37 -2.35
N ALA A 99 15.35 4.14 -2.64
CA ALA A 99 14.13 3.89 -3.38
C ALA A 99 12.99 3.55 -2.39
N ILE A 100 11.98 4.42 -2.34
CA ILE A 100 10.84 4.28 -1.45
C ILE A 100 9.63 3.86 -2.28
N GLY A 101 9.12 2.64 -2.10
CA GLY A 101 8.00 2.17 -2.90
C GLY A 101 7.52 0.77 -2.59
N GLY A 102 6.52 0.33 -3.36
CA GLY A 102 5.98 -1.02 -3.33
C GLY A 102 6.76 -1.98 -4.23
N GLU A 103 6.13 -3.13 -4.52
CA GLU A 103 6.71 -4.23 -5.30
C GLU A 103 7.39 -3.76 -6.59
N ASP A 104 6.68 -3.05 -7.45
CA ASP A 104 7.21 -2.57 -8.74
C ASP A 104 8.45 -1.68 -8.58
N THR A 105 8.42 -0.78 -7.59
CA THR A 105 9.52 0.16 -7.33
C THR A 105 10.74 -0.55 -6.78
N LEU A 106 10.55 -1.45 -5.83
CA LEU A 106 11.62 -2.23 -5.22
C LEU A 106 12.17 -3.29 -6.19
N GLY A 107 11.33 -3.84 -7.06
CA GLY A 107 11.76 -4.74 -8.15
C GLY A 107 12.73 -4.05 -9.12
N VAL A 108 12.45 -2.81 -9.51
CA VAL A 108 13.40 -1.99 -10.31
C VAL A 108 14.68 -1.73 -9.51
N ALA A 109 14.58 -1.38 -8.22
CA ALA A 109 15.73 -1.15 -7.35
C ALA A 109 16.62 -2.39 -7.23
N THR A 110 16.03 -3.59 -7.05
CA THR A 110 16.75 -4.87 -6.99
C THR A 110 17.58 -5.14 -8.24
N LYS A 111 16.99 -4.90 -9.42
CA LYS A 111 17.71 -5.08 -10.68
C LYS A 111 18.85 -4.06 -10.87
N LEU A 112 18.63 -2.79 -10.47
CA LEU A 112 19.69 -1.78 -10.51
C LEU A 112 20.85 -2.14 -9.58
N ASP A 113 20.53 -2.67 -8.40
CA ASP A 113 21.55 -3.17 -7.46
C ASP A 113 22.39 -4.29 -8.08
N SER A 114 21.76 -5.28 -8.73
CA SER A 114 22.48 -6.36 -9.45
C SER A 114 23.36 -5.86 -10.60
N LEU A 115 23.13 -4.65 -11.09
CA LEU A 115 23.93 -3.98 -12.12
C LEU A 115 24.95 -2.96 -11.54
N GLY A 116 25.18 -3.02 -10.22
CA GLY A 116 26.21 -2.25 -9.53
C GLY A 116 25.77 -0.84 -9.11
N VAL A 117 24.50 -0.50 -9.17
CA VAL A 117 23.98 0.76 -8.60
C VAL A 117 23.74 0.54 -7.10
N LYS A 118 24.35 1.35 -6.26
CA LYS A 118 24.20 1.31 -4.81
C LYS A 118 22.79 1.74 -4.41
N VAL A 119 21.94 0.83 -3.93
CA VAL A 119 20.53 1.12 -3.58
C VAL A 119 20.18 0.59 -2.20
N ILE A 120 19.37 1.36 -1.47
CA ILE A 120 18.65 0.93 -0.27
C ILE A 120 17.15 1.07 -0.54
N GLY A 121 16.39 0.02 -0.24
CA GLY A 121 14.94 -0.01 -0.33
C GLY A 121 14.23 0.43 0.96
N VAL A 122 13.09 1.09 0.80
CA VAL A 122 12.17 1.40 1.91
C VAL A 122 10.77 0.91 1.52
N PRO A 123 10.17 -0.02 2.28
CA PRO A 123 8.89 -0.61 1.94
C PRO A 123 7.75 0.37 2.16
N LYS A 124 6.99 0.65 1.11
CA LYS A 124 5.86 1.56 1.09
C LYS A 124 4.71 0.96 0.30
N THR A 125 3.63 0.63 0.96
CA THR A 125 2.34 0.27 0.36
C THR A 125 1.24 0.38 1.40
N ILE A 126 0.02 0.72 0.98
CA ILE A 126 -1.15 0.59 1.87
C ILE A 126 -1.62 -0.85 1.97
N ASP A 127 -1.25 -1.72 1.03
CA ASP A 127 -1.77 -3.07 0.90
C ASP A 127 -1.13 -4.05 1.91
N ASN A 128 -0.03 -3.65 2.58
CA ASN A 128 0.76 -4.46 3.52
C ASN A 128 1.20 -5.82 2.95
N ASP A 129 1.44 -5.87 1.65
CA ASP A 129 1.66 -7.08 0.85
C ASP A 129 3.13 -7.39 0.53
N LEU A 130 4.08 -6.56 1.02
CA LEU A 130 5.52 -6.78 0.85
C LEU A 130 6.05 -7.82 1.84
N ASN A 131 6.82 -8.77 1.33
CA ASN A 131 7.42 -9.82 2.14
C ASN A 131 8.54 -9.29 3.06
N ASN A 132 8.89 -10.08 4.08
CA ASN A 132 9.95 -9.79 5.04
C ASN A 132 9.82 -8.46 5.81
N THR A 133 8.61 -7.95 6.00
CA THR A 133 8.29 -6.88 6.95
C THR A 133 6.92 -7.10 7.56
N ASP A 134 6.77 -6.91 8.85
CA ASP A 134 5.49 -7.08 9.54
C ASP A 134 4.48 -6.03 9.09
N TYR A 135 4.92 -4.78 8.98
CA TYR A 135 4.08 -3.67 8.53
C TYR A 135 4.82 -2.78 7.53
N THR A 136 4.04 -2.27 6.57
CA THR A 136 4.44 -1.16 5.69
C THR A 136 3.72 0.11 6.14
N PHE A 137 4.37 1.27 6.06
CA PHE A 137 3.68 2.53 6.36
C PHE A 137 2.69 2.90 5.26
N GLY A 138 1.64 3.58 5.64
CA GLY A 138 0.46 3.88 4.83
C GLY A 138 -0.69 2.91 5.08
N PHE A 139 -0.40 1.69 5.54
CA PHE A 139 -1.39 0.66 5.84
C PHE A 139 -2.30 1.06 7.01
N ASP A 140 -1.73 1.45 8.14
CA ASP A 140 -2.50 1.84 9.32
C ASP A 140 -3.43 3.03 9.02
N THR A 141 -2.97 4.01 8.27
CA THR A 141 -3.81 5.13 7.83
C THR A 141 -4.94 4.67 6.91
N ALA A 142 -4.66 3.76 5.96
CA ALA A 142 -5.70 3.23 5.06
C ALA A 142 -6.77 2.44 5.81
N VAL A 143 -6.36 1.63 6.80
CA VAL A 143 -7.29 0.92 7.70
C VAL A 143 -8.14 1.91 8.49
N ASN A 144 -7.54 2.94 9.10
CA ASN A 144 -8.30 3.95 9.86
C ASN A 144 -9.32 4.68 8.99
N ILE A 145 -8.96 5.06 7.75
CA ILE A 145 -9.89 5.69 6.81
C ILE A 145 -11.06 4.75 6.47
N ALA A 146 -10.78 3.45 6.28
CA ALA A 146 -11.82 2.48 6.02
C ALA A 146 -12.74 2.27 7.24
N VAL A 147 -12.19 2.21 8.45
CA VAL A 147 -12.96 2.13 9.71
C VAL A 147 -13.86 3.35 9.88
N GLU A 148 -13.34 4.57 9.70
CA GLU A 148 -14.15 5.79 9.77
C GLU A 148 -15.30 5.80 8.75
N ALA A 149 -15.11 5.22 7.57
CA ALA A 149 -16.17 5.09 6.59
C ALA A 149 -17.21 4.03 7.02
N ILE A 150 -16.78 2.89 7.55
CA ILE A 150 -17.65 1.83 8.07
C ILE A 150 -18.51 2.37 9.22
N ASP A 151 -17.92 3.07 10.20
CA ASP A 151 -18.61 3.64 11.34
C ASP A 151 -19.76 4.57 10.93
N ARG A 152 -19.55 5.37 9.87
CA ARG A 152 -20.59 6.25 9.30
C ARG A 152 -21.71 5.48 8.63
N LEU A 153 -21.41 4.31 8.05
CA LEU A 153 -22.36 3.50 7.32
C LEU A 153 -23.29 2.70 8.23
N HIS A 154 -22.93 2.37 9.45
CA HIS A 154 -23.80 1.67 10.40
C HIS A 154 -25.11 2.39 10.61
N THR A 155 -25.08 3.67 10.91
CA THR A 155 -26.31 4.45 11.18
C THR A 155 -27.20 4.60 9.96
N THR A 156 -26.62 4.68 8.74
CA THR A 156 -27.42 4.75 7.53
C THR A 156 -27.97 3.38 7.13
N ALA A 157 -27.23 2.29 7.38
CA ALA A 157 -27.71 0.92 7.20
C ALA A 157 -28.95 0.65 8.07
N GLU A 158 -28.87 0.98 9.36
CA GLU A 158 -29.98 0.85 10.30
C GLU A 158 -31.19 1.69 9.91
N SER A 159 -31.00 2.97 9.56
CA SER A 159 -32.07 3.90 9.21
C SER A 159 -32.89 3.46 7.99
N HIS A 160 -32.25 2.73 7.07
CA HIS A 160 -32.86 2.30 5.83
C HIS A 160 -33.13 0.79 5.76
N HIS A 161 -32.77 0.03 6.80
CA HIS A 161 -32.90 -1.43 6.83
C HIS A 161 -32.27 -2.12 5.62
N ARG A 162 -31.01 -1.72 5.27
CA ARG A 162 -30.27 -2.18 4.10
C ARG A 162 -29.00 -2.92 4.49
N ALA A 163 -28.57 -3.86 3.66
CA ALA A 163 -27.21 -4.36 3.68
C ALA A 163 -26.28 -3.35 2.99
N LEU A 164 -25.15 -3.00 3.62
CA LEU A 164 -24.16 -2.14 3.00
C LEU A 164 -22.86 -2.90 2.75
N ILE A 165 -22.38 -2.83 1.52
CA ILE A 165 -21.12 -3.42 1.09
C ILE A 165 -20.07 -2.31 0.99
N VAL A 166 -18.94 -2.48 1.68
CA VAL A 166 -17.79 -1.57 1.64
C VAL A 166 -16.66 -2.24 0.87
N GLU A 167 -16.43 -1.77 -0.37
CA GLU A 167 -15.33 -2.24 -1.20
C GLU A 167 -14.07 -1.45 -0.84
N VAL A 168 -13.02 -2.17 -0.44
CA VAL A 168 -11.72 -1.61 -0.05
C VAL A 168 -10.62 -2.07 -0.98
N MET A 169 -9.54 -1.28 -1.05
CA MET A 169 -8.32 -1.62 -1.78
C MET A 169 -7.57 -2.78 -1.09
N GLY A 170 -6.49 -3.24 -1.69
CA GLY A 170 -5.61 -4.30 -1.17
C GLY A 170 -5.07 -5.21 -2.27
N ARG A 171 -5.49 -5.01 -3.52
CA ARG A 171 -5.11 -5.82 -4.68
C ARG A 171 -5.36 -7.32 -4.43
N HIS A 172 -4.28 -8.11 -4.30
CA HIS A 172 -4.32 -9.56 -4.11
C HIS A 172 -4.12 -9.98 -2.66
N ALA A 173 -4.14 -9.03 -1.71
CA ALA A 173 -4.01 -9.27 -0.28
C ALA A 173 -5.17 -8.61 0.49
N GLY A 174 -5.78 -9.36 1.39
CA GLY A 174 -6.97 -8.96 2.13
C GLY A 174 -6.69 -8.18 3.42
N TRP A 175 -5.49 -7.67 3.65
CA TRP A 175 -5.09 -7.04 4.90
C TRP A 175 -5.98 -5.85 5.30
N ILE A 176 -6.26 -4.93 4.36
CA ILE A 176 -7.12 -3.75 4.64
C ILE A 176 -8.52 -4.22 4.98
N ALA A 177 -9.09 -5.15 4.18
CA ALA A 177 -10.44 -5.67 4.41
C ALA A 177 -10.56 -6.35 5.77
N LEU A 178 -9.59 -7.21 6.13
CA LEU A 178 -9.61 -7.93 7.39
C LEU A 178 -9.52 -6.99 8.59
N HIS A 179 -8.52 -6.09 8.59
CA HIS A 179 -8.32 -5.18 9.72
C HIS A 179 -9.46 -4.16 9.86
N SER A 180 -9.90 -3.56 8.75
CA SER A 180 -11.00 -2.57 8.80
C SER A 180 -12.34 -3.23 9.08
N GLY A 181 -12.58 -4.44 8.59
CA GLY A 181 -13.80 -5.19 8.86
C GLY A 181 -13.91 -5.62 10.32
N LEU A 182 -12.82 -6.14 10.91
CA LEU A 182 -12.78 -6.47 12.34
C LEU A 182 -12.97 -5.23 13.21
N ALA A 183 -12.21 -4.17 12.95
CA ALA A 183 -12.28 -2.94 13.73
C ALA A 183 -13.61 -2.20 13.57
N GLY A 184 -14.24 -2.26 12.39
CA GLY A 184 -15.52 -1.62 12.08
C GLY A 184 -16.74 -2.51 12.36
N GLY A 185 -16.59 -3.70 12.93
CA GLY A 185 -17.71 -4.57 13.30
C GLY A 185 -18.48 -5.14 12.10
N ALA A 186 -17.77 -5.47 11.01
CA ALA A 186 -18.41 -6.05 9.84
C ALA A 186 -19.06 -7.42 10.15
N SER A 187 -20.24 -7.65 9.58
CA SER A 187 -20.97 -8.91 9.68
C SER A 187 -20.38 -10.02 8.80
N CYS A 188 -19.54 -9.65 7.86
CA CYS A 188 -18.83 -10.54 6.95
C CYS A 188 -17.64 -9.80 6.32
N ILE A 189 -16.51 -10.49 6.17
CA ILE A 189 -15.29 -9.95 5.55
C ILE A 189 -14.87 -10.90 4.44
N LEU A 190 -14.71 -10.37 3.21
CA LEU A 190 -14.38 -11.17 2.04
C LEU A 190 -13.00 -10.73 1.49
N ILE A 191 -12.07 -11.69 1.43
CA ILE A 191 -10.67 -11.44 1.08
C ILE A 191 -10.23 -12.31 -0.11
N PRO A 192 -9.19 -11.91 -0.87
CA PRO A 192 -8.69 -12.67 -2.02
C PRO A 192 -8.19 -14.06 -1.68
N GLU A 193 -7.62 -14.24 -0.47
CA GLU A 193 -7.00 -15.48 0.00
C GLU A 193 -8.00 -16.62 0.23
N VAL A 194 -9.28 -16.25 0.47
CA VAL A 194 -10.35 -17.22 0.76
C VAL A 194 -11.50 -16.99 -0.20
N LYS A 195 -11.69 -17.92 -1.13
CA LYS A 195 -12.86 -17.88 -2.03
C LYS A 195 -14.15 -17.99 -1.24
N PHE A 196 -15.10 -17.08 -1.48
CA PHE A 196 -16.34 -17.02 -0.73
C PHE A 196 -17.52 -17.69 -1.45
N SER A 197 -18.39 -18.35 -0.70
CA SER A 197 -19.68 -18.85 -1.21
C SER A 197 -20.74 -17.74 -1.14
N LEU A 198 -21.33 -17.42 -2.28
CA LEU A 198 -22.42 -16.43 -2.34
C LEU A 198 -23.62 -16.86 -1.47
N ASP A 199 -23.97 -18.16 -1.48
CA ASP A 199 -25.08 -18.68 -0.67
C ASP A 199 -24.80 -18.54 0.83
N GLN A 200 -23.53 -18.71 1.24
CA GLN A 200 -23.15 -18.51 2.64
C GLN A 200 -23.22 -17.03 3.03
N VAL A 201 -22.78 -16.11 2.16
CA VAL A 201 -22.89 -14.66 2.40
C VAL A 201 -24.37 -14.26 2.52
N CYS A 202 -25.25 -14.76 1.66
CA CYS A 202 -26.69 -14.50 1.74
C CYS A 202 -27.28 -14.99 3.08
N LYS A 203 -26.92 -16.20 3.54
CA LYS A 203 -27.34 -16.70 4.86
C LYS A 203 -26.89 -15.79 6.01
N TRP A 204 -25.67 -15.28 6.00
CA TRP A 204 -25.21 -14.34 7.00
C TRP A 204 -26.00 -13.03 6.98
N VAL A 205 -26.29 -12.52 5.78
CA VAL A 205 -27.12 -11.31 5.61
C VAL A 205 -28.53 -11.52 6.17
N GLU A 206 -29.19 -12.63 5.83
CA GLU A 206 -30.53 -12.97 6.31
C GLU A 206 -30.57 -13.13 7.84
N SER A 207 -29.59 -13.86 8.42
CA SER A 207 -29.46 -14.02 9.87
C SER A 207 -29.37 -12.69 10.61
N ARG A 208 -28.63 -11.71 10.07
CA ARG A 208 -28.54 -10.38 10.68
C ARG A 208 -29.87 -9.62 10.62
N PHE A 209 -30.58 -9.68 9.50
CA PHE A 209 -31.90 -9.06 9.40
C PHE A 209 -32.92 -9.71 10.33
N GLU A 210 -32.87 -11.02 10.55
CA GLU A 210 -33.72 -11.72 11.54
C GLU A 210 -33.43 -11.24 12.98
N GLN A 211 -32.20 -10.87 13.27
CA GLN A 211 -31.79 -10.26 14.54
C GLN A 211 -32.10 -8.76 14.62
N SER A 212 -32.85 -8.18 13.66
CA SER A 212 -33.16 -6.77 13.55
C SER A 212 -31.90 -5.88 13.42
N TYR A 213 -30.85 -6.41 12.77
CA TYR A 213 -29.58 -5.72 12.55
C TYR A 213 -29.29 -5.57 11.06
N SER A 214 -28.89 -4.39 10.64
CA SER A 214 -28.53 -4.12 9.23
C SER A 214 -27.05 -4.45 8.97
N PRO A 215 -26.75 -5.49 8.15
CA PRO A 215 -25.39 -5.96 8.02
C PRO A 215 -24.49 -5.01 7.22
N ILE A 216 -23.24 -4.88 7.69
CA ILE A 216 -22.12 -4.31 6.93
C ILE A 216 -21.24 -5.47 6.44
N ILE A 217 -20.94 -5.47 5.15
CA ILE A 217 -20.03 -6.43 4.51
C ILE A 217 -18.81 -5.67 4.02
N VAL A 218 -17.62 -6.07 4.45
CA VAL A 218 -16.37 -5.51 3.92
C VAL A 218 -15.79 -6.48 2.91
N ILE A 219 -15.53 -5.99 1.71
CA ILE A 219 -14.98 -6.80 0.61
C ILE A 219 -13.74 -6.16 0.02
N ALA A 220 -12.67 -6.93 -0.08
CA ALA A 220 -11.47 -6.52 -0.81
C ALA A 220 -11.75 -6.51 -2.32
N GLU A 221 -11.23 -5.52 -3.03
CA GLU A 221 -11.38 -5.38 -4.49
C GLU A 221 -10.94 -6.61 -5.31
N GLY A 222 -10.06 -7.44 -4.72
CA GLY A 222 -9.55 -8.68 -5.30
C GLY A 222 -10.23 -9.95 -4.81
N ALA A 223 -11.30 -9.88 -4.04
CA ALA A 223 -12.03 -11.06 -3.56
C ALA A 223 -12.65 -11.86 -4.73
N ILE A 224 -12.73 -13.18 -4.58
CA ILE A 224 -13.14 -14.09 -5.67
C ILE A 224 -14.27 -15.01 -5.17
N PRO A 225 -15.42 -15.07 -5.86
CA PRO A 225 -16.46 -16.05 -5.55
C PRO A 225 -16.00 -17.49 -5.88
N GLN A 226 -16.53 -18.49 -5.16
CA GLN A 226 -16.16 -19.91 -5.37
C GLN A 226 -16.49 -20.39 -6.79
N ASP A 227 -17.65 -20.00 -7.31
CA ASP A 227 -18.17 -20.42 -8.62
C ASP A 227 -17.84 -19.43 -9.73
N GLY A 228 -16.78 -18.64 -9.57
CA GLY A 228 -16.43 -17.60 -10.55
C GLY A 228 -14.95 -17.24 -10.56
N ASP A 229 -14.64 -16.33 -11.46
CA ASP A 229 -13.35 -15.69 -11.63
C ASP A 229 -13.32 -14.31 -10.98
N LEU A 230 -12.15 -13.68 -11.02
CA LEU A 230 -11.95 -12.31 -10.59
C LEU A 230 -12.90 -11.35 -11.33
N ILE A 231 -13.75 -10.64 -10.59
CA ILE A 231 -14.74 -9.70 -11.15
C ILE A 231 -14.08 -8.34 -11.32
N THR A 232 -14.01 -7.86 -12.56
CA THR A 232 -13.49 -6.54 -12.89
C THR A 232 -14.37 -5.84 -13.92
N LYS A 233 -14.60 -4.54 -13.76
CA LYS A 233 -15.29 -3.71 -14.75
C LYS A 233 -14.45 -3.46 -16.00
N ASP A 234 -13.12 -3.48 -15.86
CA ASP A 234 -12.16 -3.18 -16.91
C ASP A 234 -11.02 -4.19 -16.89
N LYS A 235 -10.78 -4.86 -18.03
CA LYS A 235 -9.70 -5.83 -18.20
C LYS A 235 -8.38 -5.18 -18.67
N THR A 236 -8.30 -3.84 -18.68
CA THR A 236 -7.06 -3.15 -19.07
C THR A 236 -5.96 -3.38 -18.04
N LEU A 237 -4.75 -3.59 -18.57
CA LEU A 237 -3.56 -3.77 -17.75
C LEU A 237 -2.86 -2.42 -17.53
N ASP A 238 -2.25 -2.26 -16.37
CA ASP A 238 -1.38 -1.12 -16.11
C ASP A 238 0.02 -1.30 -16.74
N SER A 239 0.93 -0.33 -16.55
CA SER A 239 2.28 -0.37 -17.13
C SER A 239 3.16 -1.52 -16.64
N PHE A 240 2.81 -2.16 -15.53
CA PHE A 240 3.49 -3.34 -14.98
C PHE A 240 2.78 -4.65 -15.31
N GLY A 241 1.57 -4.58 -15.90
CA GLY A 241 0.80 -5.75 -16.33
C GLY A 241 -0.24 -6.21 -15.31
N HIS A 242 -0.58 -5.38 -14.33
CA HIS A 242 -1.63 -5.68 -13.36
C HIS A 242 -3.01 -5.29 -13.88
N VAL A 243 -4.01 -6.15 -13.61
CA VAL A 243 -5.41 -5.86 -13.89
C VAL A 243 -5.92 -4.77 -12.95
N LYS A 244 -6.75 -3.87 -13.45
CA LYS A 244 -7.44 -2.89 -12.62
C LYS A 244 -8.63 -3.55 -11.94
N LEU A 245 -8.51 -3.75 -10.63
CA LEU A 245 -9.55 -4.34 -9.81
C LEU A 245 -10.63 -3.29 -9.48
N SER A 246 -11.89 -3.63 -9.66
CA SER A 246 -13.05 -2.83 -9.22
C SER A 246 -14.36 -3.50 -9.57
N GLY A 247 -15.43 -3.23 -8.79
CA GLY A 247 -16.78 -3.60 -9.12
C GLY A 247 -17.30 -4.87 -8.49
N ILE A 248 -16.49 -5.58 -7.72
CA ILE A 248 -16.91 -6.77 -6.97
C ILE A 248 -18.00 -6.42 -5.94
N GLY A 249 -17.90 -5.28 -5.29
CA GLY A 249 -18.89 -4.83 -4.31
C GLY A 249 -20.27 -4.57 -4.94
N GLU A 250 -20.32 -3.93 -6.12
CA GLU A 250 -21.56 -3.71 -6.84
C GLU A 250 -22.18 -5.02 -7.35
N TRP A 251 -21.34 -5.92 -7.88
CA TRP A 251 -21.77 -7.26 -8.25
C TRP A 251 -22.37 -8.00 -7.04
N LEU A 252 -21.70 -7.98 -5.89
CA LEU A 252 -22.18 -8.64 -4.68
C LEU A 252 -23.50 -8.05 -4.20
N ALA A 253 -23.68 -6.73 -4.22
CA ALA A 253 -24.93 -6.08 -3.85
C ALA A 253 -26.10 -6.57 -4.71
N ASN A 254 -25.91 -6.61 -6.03
CA ASN A 254 -26.94 -7.10 -6.96
C ASN A 254 -27.29 -8.58 -6.69
N GLN A 255 -26.28 -9.41 -6.41
CA GLN A 255 -26.49 -10.83 -6.10
C GLN A 255 -27.24 -11.05 -4.78
N ILE A 256 -26.96 -10.23 -3.76
CA ILE A 256 -27.68 -10.27 -2.48
C ILE A 256 -29.15 -9.86 -2.69
N GLU A 257 -29.42 -8.76 -3.41
CA GLU A 257 -30.79 -8.32 -3.72
C GLU A 257 -31.58 -9.40 -4.48
N GLU A 258 -30.97 -10.01 -5.50
CA GLU A 258 -31.60 -11.04 -6.32
C GLU A 258 -31.96 -12.29 -5.53
N LYS A 259 -31.05 -12.76 -4.65
CA LYS A 259 -31.21 -14.02 -3.91
C LYS A 259 -32.07 -13.89 -2.64
N THR A 260 -31.97 -12.76 -1.93
CA THR A 260 -32.60 -12.60 -0.60
C THR A 260 -33.80 -11.65 -0.63
N GLY A 261 -33.98 -10.85 -1.69
CA GLY A 261 -34.96 -9.77 -1.73
C GLY A 261 -34.67 -8.61 -0.76
N LYS A 262 -33.51 -8.61 -0.10
CA LYS A 262 -33.09 -7.53 0.81
C LYS A 262 -32.34 -6.46 0.04
N GLU A 263 -32.71 -5.21 0.26
CA GLU A 263 -32.02 -4.09 -0.39
C GLU A 263 -30.56 -4.02 0.04
N ALA A 264 -29.66 -3.92 -0.93
CA ALA A 264 -28.21 -3.82 -0.72
C ALA A 264 -27.59 -2.66 -1.50
N ARG A 265 -26.61 -1.98 -0.95
CA ARG A 265 -25.92 -0.87 -1.62
C ARG A 265 -24.42 -0.98 -1.38
N THR A 266 -23.65 -0.43 -2.31
CA THR A 266 -22.19 -0.47 -2.25
C THR A 266 -21.60 0.92 -2.07
N SER A 267 -20.59 0.99 -1.22
CA SER A 267 -19.68 2.13 -1.08
C SER A 267 -18.28 1.68 -1.46
N VAL A 268 -17.77 2.19 -2.60
CA VAL A 268 -16.40 1.91 -3.04
C VAL A 268 -15.50 3.01 -2.49
N LEU A 269 -14.59 2.67 -1.57
CA LEU A 269 -13.72 3.68 -0.95
C LEU A 269 -12.61 4.14 -1.90
N GLY A 270 -12.05 3.23 -2.70
CA GLY A 270 -11.06 3.56 -3.73
C GLY A 270 -9.91 4.43 -3.19
N HIS A 271 -9.50 5.42 -3.97
CA HIS A 271 -8.31 6.24 -3.71
C HIS A 271 -8.37 7.11 -2.45
N ILE A 272 -9.53 7.31 -1.80
CA ILE A 272 -9.56 8.03 -0.52
C ILE A 272 -8.70 7.34 0.56
N GLN A 273 -8.54 6.02 0.46
CA GLN A 273 -7.67 5.22 1.35
C GLN A 273 -6.18 5.55 1.20
N ARG A 274 -5.76 6.22 0.12
CA ARG A 274 -4.38 6.65 -0.11
C ARG A 274 -4.10 8.07 0.35
N GLY A 275 -5.13 8.83 0.66
CA GLY A 275 -5.03 10.25 0.99
C GLY A 275 -4.94 10.52 2.49
N GLY A 276 -4.97 11.79 2.80
CA GLY A 276 -5.08 12.27 4.17
C GLY A 276 -3.75 12.36 4.93
N THR A 277 -3.89 12.73 6.17
CA THR A 277 -2.78 12.89 7.13
C THR A 277 -2.39 11.53 7.70
N PRO A 278 -1.09 11.14 7.68
CA PRO A 278 -0.68 9.86 8.26
C PRO A 278 -1.00 9.79 9.76
N THR A 279 -1.45 8.62 10.21
CA THR A 279 -1.65 8.33 11.64
C THR A 279 -0.35 8.47 12.42
N ALA A 280 -0.43 8.50 13.74
CA ALA A 280 0.75 8.51 14.60
C ALA A 280 1.64 7.27 14.36
N PHE A 281 1.02 6.10 14.16
CA PHE A 281 1.75 4.86 13.86
C PHE A 281 2.54 4.99 12.56
N ASP A 282 1.93 5.39 11.46
CA ASP A 282 2.59 5.53 10.18
C ASP A 282 3.67 6.62 10.18
N ARG A 283 3.46 7.75 10.90
CA ARG A 283 4.52 8.77 11.06
C ARG A 283 5.75 8.22 11.76
N VAL A 284 5.56 7.45 12.85
CA VAL A 284 6.66 6.86 13.62
C VAL A 284 7.37 5.79 12.81
N LEU A 285 6.62 4.85 12.22
CA LEU A 285 7.18 3.77 11.40
C LEU A 285 7.98 4.32 10.21
N ALA A 286 7.38 5.22 9.44
CA ALA A 286 8.02 5.87 8.30
C ALA A 286 9.28 6.65 8.70
N THR A 287 9.23 7.38 9.82
CA THR A 287 10.41 8.07 10.37
C THR A 287 11.52 7.09 10.71
N ARG A 288 11.20 5.99 11.41
CA ARG A 288 12.16 4.94 11.77
C ARG A 288 12.76 4.27 10.54
N PHE A 289 11.96 3.93 9.54
CA PHE A 289 12.46 3.41 8.26
C PHE A 289 13.44 4.37 7.60
N GLY A 290 13.11 5.67 7.54
CA GLY A 290 14.02 6.67 6.97
C GLY A 290 15.34 6.81 7.73
N LEU A 291 15.31 6.78 9.06
CA LEU A 291 16.52 6.83 9.89
C LEU A 291 17.41 5.61 9.67
N HIS A 292 16.84 4.41 9.58
CA HIS A 292 17.60 3.17 9.35
C HIS A 292 18.07 3.04 7.90
N ALA A 293 17.31 3.53 6.92
CA ALA A 293 17.73 3.54 5.52
C ALA A 293 18.99 4.39 5.30
N ILE A 294 19.02 5.60 5.84
CA ILE A 294 20.24 6.44 5.72
C ILE A 294 21.41 5.90 6.54
N THR A 295 21.15 5.20 7.63
CA THR A 295 22.21 4.49 8.36
C THR A 295 22.76 3.34 7.54
N ALA A 296 21.92 2.56 6.83
CA ALA A 296 22.37 1.52 5.92
C ALA A 296 23.26 2.07 4.78
N VAL A 297 22.90 3.25 4.24
CA VAL A 297 23.76 3.98 3.29
C VAL A 297 25.11 4.31 3.89
N HIS A 298 25.14 4.82 5.14
CA HIS A 298 26.38 5.18 5.83
C HIS A 298 27.30 3.97 6.07
N ASP A 299 26.71 2.86 6.45
CA ASP A 299 27.42 1.60 6.71
C ASP A 299 27.87 0.90 5.41
N GLY A 300 27.41 1.34 4.25
CA GLY A 300 27.69 0.71 2.96
C GLY A 300 26.99 -0.64 2.76
N ASP A 301 25.88 -0.90 3.45
CA ASP A 301 25.12 -2.16 3.42
C ASP A 301 24.10 -2.16 2.26
N TRP A 302 24.63 -2.17 1.03
CA TRP A 302 23.87 -2.05 -0.20
C TRP A 302 23.00 -3.28 -0.51
N GLY A 303 22.01 -3.11 -1.40
CA GLY A 303 21.09 -4.19 -1.79
C GLY A 303 20.19 -4.67 -0.65
N LYS A 304 19.94 -3.81 0.33
CA LYS A 304 19.07 -4.08 1.48
C LYS A 304 17.79 -3.24 1.45
N MET A 305 16.78 -3.77 2.08
CA MET A 305 15.55 -3.08 2.45
C MET A 305 15.48 -2.97 3.99
N VAL A 306 15.04 -1.83 4.49
CA VAL A 306 14.68 -1.71 5.92
C VAL A 306 13.33 -2.41 6.16
N ALA A 307 13.21 -3.17 7.23
CA ALA A 307 12.03 -3.99 7.54
C ALA A 307 11.69 -3.90 9.03
N LEU A 308 10.40 -4.00 9.36
CA LEU A 308 9.94 -4.10 10.74
C LEU A 308 9.77 -5.56 11.12
N HIS A 309 10.44 -6.01 12.20
CA HIS A 309 10.20 -7.31 12.84
C HIS A 309 9.91 -7.08 14.32
N GLY A 310 8.69 -7.32 14.74
CA GLY A 310 8.19 -6.96 16.06
C GLY A 310 8.35 -5.45 16.31
N THR A 311 9.28 -5.07 17.17
CA THR A 311 9.55 -3.66 17.48
C THR A 311 10.86 -3.13 16.86
N LYS A 312 11.62 -3.98 16.18
CA LYS A 312 12.94 -3.64 15.64
C LYS A 312 12.88 -3.31 14.16
N ILE A 313 13.71 -2.38 13.71
CA ILE A 313 13.96 -2.19 12.28
C ILE A 313 15.26 -2.93 11.95
N GLU A 314 15.13 -3.88 11.05
CA GLU A 314 16.22 -4.72 10.56
C GLU A 314 16.52 -4.43 9.08
N ARG A 315 17.60 -5.02 8.54
CA ARG A 315 17.97 -4.92 7.13
C ARG A 315 17.88 -6.30 6.50
N VAL A 316 16.98 -6.45 5.55
CA VAL A 316 16.78 -7.70 4.81
C VAL A 316 17.26 -7.55 3.37
N PRO A 317 17.60 -8.64 2.65
CA PRO A 317 17.90 -8.54 1.22
C PRO A 317 16.80 -7.85 0.45
N LEU A 318 17.12 -6.86 -0.38
CA LEU A 318 16.12 -6.11 -1.16
C LEU A 318 15.31 -7.01 -2.09
N ALA A 319 15.95 -8.01 -2.71
CA ALA A 319 15.29 -8.99 -3.57
C ALA A 319 14.17 -9.75 -2.85
N SER A 320 14.34 -10.05 -1.56
CA SER A 320 13.36 -10.83 -0.79
C SER A 320 12.03 -10.10 -0.54
N ALA A 321 12.00 -8.78 -0.71
CA ALA A 321 10.77 -7.98 -0.58
C ALA A 321 9.70 -8.35 -1.60
N THR A 322 10.12 -8.79 -2.79
CA THR A 322 9.25 -9.05 -3.97
C THR A 322 9.24 -10.51 -4.41
N GLU A 323 9.92 -11.40 -3.69
CA GLU A 323 9.97 -12.84 -4.04
C GLU A 323 8.61 -13.53 -3.86
N LYS A 324 7.85 -13.10 -2.85
CA LYS A 324 6.57 -13.68 -2.48
C LYS A 324 5.62 -12.60 -1.98
N LEU A 325 4.39 -12.64 -2.44
CA LEU A 325 3.32 -11.81 -1.92
C LEU A 325 3.04 -12.17 -0.45
N LYS A 326 3.00 -11.19 0.43
CA LYS A 326 2.59 -11.36 1.82
C LYS A 326 1.07 -11.30 1.92
N THR A 327 0.46 -12.46 2.05
CA THR A 327 -0.99 -12.65 2.16
C THR A 327 -1.43 -12.75 3.61
N VAL A 328 -2.73 -12.61 3.86
CA VAL A 328 -3.35 -12.83 5.16
C VAL A 328 -3.17 -14.27 5.60
N ASP A 329 -2.75 -14.48 6.86
CA ASP A 329 -2.68 -15.81 7.47
C ASP A 329 -4.11 -16.38 7.62
N PRO A 330 -4.37 -17.60 7.10
CA PRO A 330 -5.66 -18.26 7.29
C PRO A 330 -6.08 -18.40 8.75
N ALA A 331 -5.13 -18.53 9.70
CA ALA A 331 -5.43 -18.58 11.12
C ALA A 331 -6.03 -17.26 11.62
N LEU A 332 -5.47 -16.12 11.20
CA LEU A 332 -5.99 -14.80 11.54
C LEU A 332 -7.38 -14.54 10.93
N TYR A 333 -7.60 -15.02 9.70
CA TYR A 333 -8.92 -14.93 9.07
C TYR A 333 -9.99 -15.75 9.85
N LYS A 334 -9.63 -16.94 10.33
CA LYS A 334 -10.53 -17.76 11.16
C LYS A 334 -10.93 -17.08 12.47
N GLU A 335 -10.07 -16.26 13.06
CA GLU A 335 -10.44 -15.47 14.23
C GLU A 335 -11.56 -14.47 13.90
N ALA A 336 -11.56 -13.92 12.69
CA ALA A 336 -12.61 -13.02 12.25
C ALA A 336 -13.95 -13.72 11.96
N GLU A 337 -13.91 -14.97 11.49
CA GLU A 337 -15.11 -15.73 11.11
C GLU A 337 -16.08 -15.92 12.29
N ILE A 338 -15.61 -15.87 13.55
CA ILE A 338 -16.47 -15.99 14.74
C ILE A 338 -17.54 -14.88 14.82
N PHE A 339 -17.33 -13.76 14.13
CA PHE A 339 -18.24 -12.61 14.10
C PHE A 339 -19.17 -12.61 12.90
N PHE A 340 -19.04 -13.58 11.97
CA PHE A 340 -19.84 -13.60 10.74
C PHE A 340 -21.24 -14.17 11.01
N GLY A 341 -22.27 -13.56 10.40
CA GLY A 341 -23.68 -13.97 10.48
C GLY A 341 -24.46 -13.30 11.61
#